data_30a58a276ecd48b93bafbaad10c0e0b1
#
_entry.id   30a58a276ecd48b93bafbaad10c0e0b1
#
_cell.length_a   1.000
_cell.length_b   1.000
_cell.length_c   1.000
_cell.angle_alpha   90.00
_cell.angle_beta   90.00
_cell.angle_gamma   90.00
#
_symmetry.space_group_name_H-M   'P 1'
#
loop_
_entity.id
_entity.type
_entity.pdbx_description
1 polymer ?
#
loop_
_entity_poly.entity_id
_entity_poly.type
_entity_poly.pdbx_seq_one_letter_code
_entity_poly.pdbx_strand_id
1 'polypeptide(L)'
;MEEKEIYKELGVLTKDKTVWKDNIPYVSSLLCHESTRIKAKALWLIGAMGLVFPEDVKNVVPVIASYFVSDIPLLRERAVNAIGRIGRGDYGVVEEYWAEMFRFAGDEEPNVRLSFIWASENIATNTPDIYADYMSVFEKLLSDDDERVRMEAPEIFRVLGKRRPEFVRPYEQLLKKISETDENRVVRIHCLGALKTIGN
;
A
#
# COMPACT_ATOMS: atom_id res chain seq x y z
N MET A 1 5.18 30.74 -4.12
CA MET A 1 5.93 29.92 -5.11
C MET A 1 4.94 29.38 -6.12
N GLU A 2 5.24 29.39 -7.40
CA GLU A 2 4.34 28.83 -8.40
C GLU A 2 4.28 27.30 -8.30
N GLU A 3 3.13 26.69 -8.59
CA GLU A 3 2.91 25.24 -8.52
C GLU A 3 4.01 24.43 -9.25
N LYS A 4 4.46 24.93 -10.41
CA LYS A 4 5.51 24.29 -11.22
C LYS A 4 6.85 24.23 -10.49
N GLU A 5 7.18 25.25 -9.73
CA GLU A 5 8.44 25.32 -8.94
C GLU A 5 8.39 24.34 -7.77
N ILE A 6 7.28 24.35 -7.00
CA ILE A 6 7.07 23.39 -5.90
C ILE A 6 7.17 21.94 -6.41
N TYR A 7 6.51 21.66 -7.55
CA TYR A 7 6.53 20.30 -8.12
C TYR A 7 7.94 19.87 -8.53
N LYS A 8 8.74 20.80 -9.05
CA LYS A 8 10.14 20.56 -9.41
C LYS A 8 11.00 20.29 -8.16
N GLU A 9 10.83 21.07 -7.10
CA GLU A 9 11.51 20.87 -5.81
C GLU A 9 11.17 19.48 -5.22
N LEU A 10 9.91 19.11 -5.16
CA LEU A 10 9.51 17.76 -4.73
C LEU A 10 10.15 16.67 -5.60
N GLY A 11 10.37 16.97 -6.90
CA GLY A 11 11.08 16.07 -7.82
C GLY A 11 12.56 15.91 -7.46
N VAL A 12 13.22 17.00 -7.00
CA VAL A 12 14.62 16.97 -6.51
C VAL A 12 14.69 16.17 -5.20
N LEU A 13 13.82 16.49 -4.23
CA LEU A 13 13.76 15.78 -2.95
C LEU A 13 13.51 14.27 -3.12
N THR A 14 12.76 13.87 -4.15
CA THR A 14 12.54 12.44 -4.44
C THR A 14 13.84 11.68 -4.72
N LYS A 15 14.85 12.36 -5.28
CA LYS A 15 16.12 11.74 -5.71
C LYS A 15 17.20 11.78 -4.63
N ASP A 16 17.16 12.76 -3.75
CA ASP A 16 18.15 12.94 -2.69
C ASP A 16 17.58 12.58 -1.33
N LYS A 17 17.83 11.35 -0.91
CA LYS A 17 17.36 10.85 0.38
C LYS A 17 18.14 11.41 1.58
N THR A 18 19.30 11.98 1.37
CA THR A 18 20.16 12.49 2.46
C THR A 18 19.55 13.69 3.17
N VAL A 19 18.72 14.45 2.47
CA VAL A 19 18.05 15.64 3.00
C VAL A 19 16.60 15.37 3.46
N TRP A 20 16.13 14.13 3.40
CA TRP A 20 14.72 13.81 3.68
C TRP A 20 14.28 14.22 5.07
N LYS A 21 15.06 13.87 6.10
CA LYS A 21 14.70 14.16 7.49
C LYS A 21 14.42 15.64 7.73
N ASP A 22 15.30 16.51 7.25
CA ASP A 22 15.19 17.96 7.43
C ASP A 22 14.04 18.58 6.60
N ASN A 23 13.58 17.88 5.56
CA ASN A 23 12.51 18.33 4.67
C ASN A 23 11.13 17.72 4.99
N ILE A 24 11.00 16.85 6.00
CA ILE A 24 9.69 16.33 6.45
C ILE A 24 8.71 17.47 6.77
N PRO A 25 9.07 18.53 7.53
CA PRO A 25 8.14 19.62 7.83
C PRO A 25 7.65 20.35 6.57
N TYR A 26 8.54 20.58 5.60
CA TYR A 26 8.18 21.22 4.34
C TYR A 26 7.21 20.35 3.53
N VAL A 27 7.53 19.08 3.32
CA VAL A 27 6.67 18.17 2.57
C VAL A 27 5.31 17.99 3.26
N SER A 28 5.30 17.94 4.60
CA SER A 28 4.08 17.87 5.40
C SER A 28 3.17 19.08 5.20
N SER A 29 3.73 20.29 5.13
CA SER A 29 2.95 21.52 4.89
C SER A 29 2.24 21.50 3.54
N LEU A 30 2.80 20.82 2.55
CA LEU A 30 2.24 20.70 1.20
C LEU A 30 1.05 19.73 1.12
N LEU A 31 0.79 18.93 2.15
CA LEU A 31 -0.43 18.11 2.20
C LEU A 31 -1.70 18.97 2.19
N CYS A 32 -1.65 20.18 2.71
CA CYS A 32 -2.78 21.12 2.71
C CYS A 32 -2.78 22.09 1.51
N HIS A 33 -1.90 21.89 0.51
CA HIS A 33 -1.81 22.76 -0.66
C HIS A 33 -3.09 22.69 -1.51
N GLU A 34 -3.47 23.77 -2.21
CA GLU A 34 -4.70 23.81 -3.04
C GLU A 34 -4.64 22.82 -4.21
N SER A 35 -3.47 22.70 -4.86
CA SER A 35 -3.28 21.82 -6.01
C SER A 35 -3.31 20.33 -5.62
N THR A 36 -4.24 19.59 -6.21
CA THR A 36 -4.31 18.12 -6.11
C THR A 36 -3.01 17.44 -6.51
N ARG A 37 -2.34 17.97 -7.54
CA ARG A 37 -1.07 17.43 -8.04
C ARG A 37 0.05 17.56 -7.00
N ILE A 38 0.12 18.68 -6.31
CA ILE A 38 1.10 18.90 -5.23
C ILE A 38 0.77 17.97 -4.05
N LYS A 39 -0.49 17.93 -3.60
CA LYS A 39 -0.92 17.02 -2.53
C LYS A 39 -0.56 15.56 -2.82
N ALA A 40 -0.88 15.08 -4.02
CA ALA A 40 -0.59 13.71 -4.43
C ALA A 40 0.92 13.41 -4.41
N LYS A 41 1.75 14.36 -4.87
CA LYS A 41 3.21 14.23 -4.84
C LYS A 41 3.76 14.28 -3.41
N ALA A 42 3.21 15.15 -2.56
CA ALA A 42 3.57 15.26 -1.15
C ALA A 42 3.20 13.97 -0.38
N LEU A 43 1.98 13.44 -0.57
CA LEU A 43 1.55 12.15 0.01
C LEU A 43 2.50 11.00 -0.39
N TRP A 44 2.88 10.93 -1.66
CA TRP A 44 3.82 9.91 -2.11
C TRP A 44 5.18 10.04 -1.43
N LEU A 45 5.71 11.28 -1.33
CA LEU A 45 7.03 11.55 -0.79
C LEU A 45 7.06 11.37 0.73
N ILE A 46 6.04 11.86 1.45
CA ILE A 46 5.96 11.69 2.90
C ILE A 46 5.85 10.22 3.30
N GLY A 47 5.13 9.40 2.52
CA GLY A 47 5.11 7.95 2.71
C GLY A 47 6.49 7.31 2.51
N ALA A 48 7.26 7.77 1.51
CA ALA A 48 8.62 7.28 1.28
C ALA A 48 9.59 7.73 2.39
N MET A 49 9.46 8.96 2.89
CA MET A 49 10.21 9.48 4.06
C MET A 49 9.86 8.70 5.32
N GLY A 50 8.56 8.43 5.55
CA GLY A 50 8.09 7.72 6.73
C GLY A 50 8.48 6.23 6.77
N LEU A 51 8.78 5.61 5.62
CA LEU A 51 9.39 4.28 5.60
C LEU A 51 10.77 4.28 6.29
N VAL A 52 11.51 5.40 6.22
CA VAL A 52 12.88 5.53 6.76
C VAL A 52 12.86 6.21 8.12
N PHE A 53 11.95 7.16 8.33
CA PHE A 53 11.83 8.01 9.50
C PHE A 53 10.40 7.99 10.05
N PRO A 54 9.85 6.82 10.47
CA PRO A 54 8.44 6.69 10.85
C PRO A 54 8.04 7.62 12.01
N GLU A 55 8.86 7.74 13.05
CA GLU A 55 8.59 8.60 14.19
C GLU A 55 8.58 10.10 13.82
N ASP A 56 9.41 10.52 12.88
CA ASP A 56 9.47 11.93 12.45
C ASP A 56 8.21 12.34 11.65
N VAL A 57 7.45 11.38 11.07
CA VAL A 57 6.20 11.64 10.35
C VAL A 57 4.94 11.34 11.17
N LYS A 58 5.07 10.83 12.38
CA LYS A 58 3.93 10.40 13.22
C LYS A 58 2.83 11.46 13.35
N ASN A 59 3.21 12.71 13.63
CA ASN A 59 2.24 13.80 13.79
C ASN A 59 1.51 14.17 12.49
N VAL A 60 1.97 13.69 11.34
CA VAL A 60 1.38 13.96 10.02
C VAL A 60 0.43 12.83 9.59
N VAL A 61 0.51 11.66 10.21
CA VAL A 61 -0.33 10.49 9.88
C VAL A 61 -1.84 10.81 9.92
N PRO A 62 -2.38 11.55 10.91
CA PRO A 62 -3.79 11.94 10.90
C PRO A 62 -4.19 12.75 9.66
N VAL A 63 -3.30 13.64 9.18
CA VAL A 63 -3.54 14.43 7.96
C VAL A 63 -3.52 13.52 6.73
N ILE A 64 -2.62 12.53 6.66
CA ILE A 64 -2.59 11.55 5.58
C ILE A 64 -3.89 10.74 5.59
N ALA A 65 -4.31 10.23 6.74
CA ALA A 65 -5.53 9.43 6.89
C ALA A 65 -6.80 10.23 6.55
N SER A 66 -6.82 11.54 6.75
CA SER A 66 -7.96 12.37 6.35
C SER A 66 -8.28 12.31 4.86
N TYR A 67 -7.32 11.90 4.01
CA TYR A 67 -7.55 11.66 2.58
C TYR A 67 -8.25 10.35 2.26
N PHE A 68 -8.46 9.48 3.23
CA PHE A 68 -9.22 8.23 3.03
C PHE A 68 -10.67 8.48 2.58
N VAL A 69 -11.23 9.61 2.94
CA VAL A 69 -12.59 10.02 2.56
C VAL A 69 -12.62 11.05 1.41
N SER A 70 -11.50 11.23 0.71
CA SER A 70 -11.43 12.17 -0.42
C SER A 70 -12.27 11.68 -1.60
N ASP A 71 -13.04 12.59 -2.21
CA ASP A 71 -13.76 12.33 -3.47
C ASP A 71 -12.80 12.14 -4.67
N ILE A 72 -11.53 12.51 -4.51
CA ILE A 72 -10.51 12.38 -5.54
C ILE A 72 -9.77 11.05 -5.36
N PRO A 73 -9.97 10.05 -6.25
CA PRO A 73 -9.37 8.70 -6.11
C PRO A 73 -7.86 8.72 -5.99
N LEU A 74 -7.19 9.61 -6.73
CA LEU A 74 -5.73 9.76 -6.67
C LEU A 74 -5.24 10.11 -5.25
N LEU A 75 -6.00 10.90 -4.49
CA LEU A 75 -5.60 11.25 -3.13
C LEU A 75 -5.84 10.08 -2.16
N ARG A 76 -6.94 9.31 -2.32
CA ARG A 76 -7.16 8.06 -1.57
C ARG A 76 -6.02 7.07 -1.85
N GLU A 77 -5.72 6.84 -3.14
CA GLU A 77 -4.61 5.99 -3.59
C GLU A 77 -3.29 6.36 -2.90
N ARG A 78 -2.92 7.64 -2.94
CA ARG A 78 -1.64 8.11 -2.38
C ARG A 78 -1.60 8.04 -0.86
N ALA A 79 -2.72 8.31 -0.20
CA ALA A 79 -2.82 8.21 1.26
C ALA A 79 -2.67 6.75 1.73
N VAL A 80 -3.37 5.81 1.10
CA VAL A 80 -3.26 4.37 1.40
C VAL A 80 -1.82 3.88 1.21
N ASN A 81 -1.18 4.25 0.10
CA ASN A 81 0.22 3.92 -0.15
C ASN A 81 1.17 4.52 0.90
N ALA A 82 0.92 5.76 1.32
CA ALA A 82 1.74 6.43 2.34
C ALA A 82 1.64 5.69 3.68
N ILE A 83 0.42 5.38 4.14
CA ILE A 83 0.19 4.61 5.37
C ILE A 83 0.89 3.24 5.31
N GLY A 84 0.77 2.53 4.18
CA GLY A 84 1.45 1.24 4.02
C GLY A 84 2.96 1.32 4.16
N ARG A 85 3.59 2.34 3.57
CA ARG A 85 5.05 2.55 3.65
C ARG A 85 5.49 2.93 5.06
N ILE A 86 4.78 3.85 5.72
CA ILE A 86 5.05 4.24 7.10
C ILE A 86 4.92 3.02 8.01
N GLY A 87 3.84 2.24 7.87
CA GLY A 87 3.60 1.03 8.65
C GLY A 87 4.60 -0.11 8.41
N ARG A 88 5.26 -0.13 7.24
CA ARG A 88 6.42 -1.00 7.03
C ARG A 88 7.63 -0.54 7.84
N GLY A 89 7.84 0.75 7.99
CA GLY A 89 8.89 1.32 8.83
C GLY A 89 8.61 1.06 10.32
N ASP A 90 7.41 1.41 10.76
CA ASP A 90 6.90 1.12 12.10
C ASP A 90 5.36 1.05 12.07
N TYR A 91 4.82 -0.14 12.35
CA TYR A 91 3.37 -0.37 12.39
C TYR A 91 2.69 0.47 13.50
N GLY A 92 3.32 0.63 14.66
CA GLY A 92 2.76 1.38 15.79
C GLY A 92 2.41 2.83 15.46
N VAL A 93 3.07 3.41 14.44
CA VAL A 93 2.79 4.78 13.97
C VAL A 93 1.47 4.88 13.21
N VAL A 94 0.99 3.78 12.60
CA VAL A 94 -0.22 3.75 11.75
C VAL A 94 -1.32 2.82 12.27
N GLU A 95 -1.11 2.16 13.40
CA GLU A 95 -2.00 1.13 13.96
C GLU A 95 -3.46 1.60 14.06
N GLU A 96 -3.69 2.85 14.48
CA GLU A 96 -5.02 3.45 14.61
C GLU A 96 -5.81 3.46 13.29
N TYR A 97 -5.10 3.55 12.14
CA TYR A 97 -5.70 3.67 10.80
C TYR A 97 -5.72 2.35 10.03
N TRP A 98 -5.05 1.31 10.54
CA TRP A 98 -4.88 0.05 9.83
C TRP A 98 -6.20 -0.66 9.53
N ALA A 99 -7.09 -0.75 10.52
CA ALA A 99 -8.39 -1.43 10.33
C ALA A 99 -9.27 -0.72 9.29
N GLU A 100 -9.21 0.63 9.23
CA GLU A 100 -9.99 1.41 8.25
C GLU A 100 -9.52 1.17 6.81
N MET A 101 -8.25 0.79 6.61
CA MET A 101 -7.71 0.53 5.27
C MET A 101 -8.43 -0.61 4.54
N PHE A 102 -9.03 -1.58 5.26
CA PHE A 102 -9.71 -2.72 4.65
C PHE A 102 -10.94 -2.33 3.81
N ARG A 103 -11.53 -1.15 4.03
CA ARG A 103 -12.58 -0.62 3.15
C ARG A 103 -12.14 -0.45 1.71
N PHE A 104 -10.85 -0.19 1.47
CA PHE A 104 -10.30 0.05 0.15
C PHE A 104 -10.16 -1.21 -0.71
N ALA A 105 -10.33 -2.39 -0.13
CA ALA A 105 -10.47 -3.62 -0.90
C ALA A 105 -11.73 -3.61 -1.80
N GLY A 106 -12.74 -2.80 -1.47
CA GLY A 106 -13.96 -2.61 -2.24
C GLY A 106 -14.11 -1.21 -2.85
N ASP A 107 -13.03 -0.42 -2.95
CA ASP A 107 -13.09 0.90 -3.57
C ASP A 107 -13.49 0.78 -5.05
N GLU A 108 -14.31 1.72 -5.54
CA GLU A 108 -14.77 1.75 -6.93
C GLU A 108 -13.60 1.86 -7.93
N GLU A 109 -12.50 2.52 -7.51
CA GLU A 109 -11.33 2.73 -8.36
C GLU A 109 -10.30 1.61 -8.22
N PRO A 110 -9.96 0.91 -9.30
CA PRO A 110 -8.98 -0.19 -9.27
C PRO A 110 -7.61 0.21 -8.72
N ASN A 111 -7.15 1.43 -8.99
CA ASN A 111 -5.87 1.92 -8.48
C ASN A 111 -5.85 2.06 -6.96
N VAL A 112 -6.99 2.34 -6.34
CA VAL A 112 -7.12 2.39 -4.87
C VAL A 112 -7.09 0.97 -4.30
N ARG A 113 -7.78 0.00 -4.93
CA ARG A 113 -7.71 -1.42 -4.55
C ARG A 113 -6.29 -1.98 -4.66
N LEU A 114 -5.57 -1.64 -5.76
CA LEU A 114 -4.14 -1.96 -5.90
C LEU A 114 -3.30 -1.38 -4.77
N SER A 115 -3.55 -0.13 -4.42
CA SER A 115 -2.81 0.55 -3.36
C SER A 115 -3.06 -0.08 -1.99
N PHE A 116 -4.26 -0.60 -1.75
CA PHE A 116 -4.57 -1.37 -0.56
C PHE A 116 -3.74 -2.68 -0.50
N ILE A 117 -3.61 -3.40 -1.61
CA ILE A 117 -2.76 -4.61 -1.68
C ILE A 117 -1.31 -4.24 -1.36
N TRP A 118 -0.73 -3.26 -2.04
CA TRP A 118 0.66 -2.83 -1.80
C TRP A 118 0.91 -2.32 -0.39
N ALA A 119 -0.06 -1.58 0.19
CA ALA A 119 0.04 -1.12 1.57
C ALA A 119 0.03 -2.30 2.54
N SER A 120 -0.84 -3.29 2.29
CA SER A 120 -0.91 -4.52 3.08
C SER A 120 0.38 -5.34 2.99
N GLU A 121 0.96 -5.51 1.79
CA GLU A 121 2.26 -6.17 1.61
C GLU A 121 3.39 -5.47 2.38
N ASN A 122 3.40 -4.14 2.34
CA ASN A 122 4.37 -3.36 3.08
C ASN A 122 4.29 -3.65 4.57
N ILE A 123 3.11 -3.53 5.18
CA ILE A 123 2.89 -3.77 6.61
C ILE A 123 3.15 -5.24 6.96
N ALA A 124 2.59 -6.19 6.18
CA ALA A 124 2.74 -7.63 6.40
C ALA A 124 4.21 -8.10 6.34
N THR A 125 5.08 -7.32 5.70
CA THR A 125 6.52 -7.63 5.63
C THR A 125 7.13 -7.71 7.02
N ASN A 126 6.75 -6.85 7.95
CA ASN A 126 7.30 -6.78 9.31
C ASN A 126 6.28 -7.13 10.39
N THR A 127 4.97 -7.06 10.10
CA THR A 127 3.88 -7.30 11.06
C THR A 127 2.84 -8.25 10.44
N PRO A 128 3.21 -9.52 10.14
CA PRO A 128 2.32 -10.45 9.44
C PRO A 128 1.13 -10.92 10.29
N ASP A 129 1.29 -11.01 11.61
CA ASP A 129 0.30 -11.65 12.50
C ASP A 129 -1.05 -10.96 12.53
N ILE A 130 -1.08 -9.65 12.32
CA ILE A 130 -2.33 -8.87 12.31
C ILE A 130 -3.27 -9.24 11.16
N TYR A 131 -2.80 -10.00 10.15
CA TYR A 131 -3.57 -10.38 8.96
C TYR A 131 -4.33 -11.71 9.12
N ALA A 132 -4.17 -12.45 10.23
CA ALA A 132 -4.74 -13.79 10.42
C ALA A 132 -6.25 -13.85 10.09
N ASP A 133 -7.03 -12.91 10.60
CA ASP A 133 -8.49 -12.88 10.46
C ASP A 133 -8.97 -12.12 9.19
N TYR A 134 -8.04 -11.60 8.39
CA TYR A 134 -8.38 -10.74 7.23
C TYR A 134 -8.11 -11.37 5.87
N MET A 135 -7.63 -12.61 5.83
CA MET A 135 -7.26 -13.30 4.58
C MET A 135 -8.41 -13.42 3.59
N SER A 136 -9.65 -13.53 4.05
CA SER A 136 -10.85 -13.58 3.20
C SER A 136 -11.09 -12.29 2.39
N VAL A 137 -10.53 -11.16 2.82
CA VAL A 137 -10.59 -9.90 2.06
C VAL A 137 -9.71 -10.01 0.81
N PHE A 138 -8.52 -10.57 0.96
CA PHE A 138 -7.59 -10.75 -0.15
C PHE A 138 -8.02 -11.88 -1.11
N GLU A 139 -8.70 -12.90 -0.58
CA GLU A 139 -9.32 -13.95 -1.41
C GLU A 139 -10.25 -13.34 -2.47
N LYS A 140 -11.08 -12.37 -2.10
CA LYS A 140 -12.01 -11.70 -3.03
C LYS A 140 -11.27 -10.98 -4.15
N LEU A 141 -10.12 -10.36 -3.85
CA LEU A 141 -9.30 -9.64 -4.83
C LEU A 141 -8.63 -10.57 -5.86
N LEU A 142 -8.48 -11.87 -5.56
CA LEU A 142 -8.00 -12.86 -6.54
C LEU A 142 -8.96 -13.04 -7.74
N SER A 143 -10.21 -12.62 -7.61
CA SER A 143 -11.23 -12.65 -8.66
C SER A 143 -11.78 -11.26 -9.00
N ASP A 144 -10.99 -10.21 -8.81
CA ASP A 144 -11.37 -8.84 -9.14
C ASP A 144 -11.62 -8.66 -10.64
N ASP A 145 -12.56 -7.77 -11.00
CA ASP A 145 -12.88 -7.48 -12.40
C ASP A 145 -11.70 -6.80 -13.13
N ASP A 146 -10.89 -5.98 -12.43
CA ASP A 146 -9.70 -5.37 -13.00
C ASP A 146 -8.53 -6.34 -12.99
N GLU A 147 -7.96 -6.63 -14.15
CA GLU A 147 -6.86 -7.58 -14.29
C GLU A 147 -5.60 -7.19 -13.54
N ARG A 148 -5.33 -5.89 -13.35
CA ARG A 148 -4.14 -5.41 -12.61
C ARG A 148 -4.28 -5.72 -11.12
N VAL A 149 -5.51 -5.62 -10.59
CA VAL A 149 -5.81 -6.02 -9.21
C VAL A 149 -5.64 -7.53 -9.07
N ARG A 150 -6.16 -8.35 -10.01
CA ARG A 150 -5.95 -9.81 -9.99
C ARG A 150 -4.47 -10.20 -10.11
N MET A 151 -3.67 -9.42 -10.90
CA MET A 151 -2.23 -9.68 -11.02
C MET A 151 -1.49 -9.48 -9.69
N GLU A 152 -1.88 -8.46 -8.92
CA GLU A 152 -1.20 -8.11 -7.66
C GLU A 152 -1.74 -8.90 -6.46
N ALA A 153 -3.02 -9.27 -6.45
CA ALA A 153 -3.65 -9.94 -5.32
C ALA A 153 -2.91 -11.20 -4.80
N PRO A 154 -2.28 -12.06 -5.62
CA PRO A 154 -1.50 -13.19 -5.12
C PRO A 154 -0.23 -12.79 -4.35
N GLU A 155 0.28 -11.57 -4.51
CA GLU A 155 1.53 -11.13 -3.88
C GLU A 155 1.39 -11.00 -2.35
N ILE A 156 0.23 -10.58 -1.83
CA ILE A 156 0.03 -10.58 -0.37
C ILE A 156 0.07 -12.01 0.19
N PHE A 157 -0.47 -13.01 -0.52
CA PHE A 157 -0.35 -14.41 -0.13
C PHE A 157 1.11 -14.87 -0.15
N ARG A 158 1.90 -14.41 -1.13
CA ARG A 158 3.34 -14.68 -1.19
C ARG A 158 4.11 -14.03 -0.05
N VAL A 159 3.79 -12.79 0.30
CA VAL A 159 4.44 -12.08 1.43
C VAL A 159 4.11 -12.77 2.74
N LEU A 160 2.84 -13.06 3.00
CA LEU A 160 2.39 -13.75 4.21
C LEU A 160 2.88 -15.19 4.26
N GLY A 161 2.81 -15.94 3.15
CA GLY A 161 3.24 -17.34 3.10
C GLY A 161 4.69 -17.56 3.46
N LYS A 162 5.57 -16.59 3.22
CA LYS A 162 6.98 -16.63 3.66
C LYS A 162 7.15 -16.50 5.18
N ARG A 163 6.17 -15.98 5.90
CA ARG A 163 6.27 -15.66 7.33
C ARG A 163 5.29 -16.45 8.19
N ARG A 164 4.10 -16.68 7.64
CA ARG A 164 2.95 -17.34 8.24
C ARG A 164 2.29 -18.25 7.22
N PRO A 165 2.94 -19.34 6.80
CA PRO A 165 2.39 -20.24 5.78
C PRO A 165 1.02 -20.80 6.17
N GLU A 166 0.75 -20.92 7.47
CA GLU A 166 -0.55 -21.35 8.00
C GLU A 166 -1.72 -20.43 7.61
N PHE A 167 -1.49 -19.13 7.37
CA PHE A 167 -2.53 -18.21 6.92
C PHE A 167 -2.89 -18.44 5.45
N VAL A 168 -1.95 -18.94 4.67
CA VAL A 168 -2.10 -19.12 3.21
C VAL A 168 -2.54 -20.55 2.84
N ARG A 169 -2.19 -21.56 3.63
CA ARG A 169 -2.58 -22.97 3.38
C ARG A 169 -4.07 -23.18 3.11
N PRO A 170 -5.03 -22.52 3.80
CA PRO A 170 -6.45 -22.67 3.48
C PRO A 170 -6.81 -22.30 2.03
N TYR A 171 -6.01 -21.46 1.38
CA TYR A 171 -6.23 -20.96 0.03
C TYR A 171 -5.42 -21.71 -1.04
N GLU A 172 -4.70 -22.77 -0.68
CA GLU A 172 -3.84 -23.53 -1.59
C GLU A 172 -4.58 -24.03 -2.83
N GLN A 173 -5.76 -24.64 -2.65
CA GLN A 173 -6.55 -25.17 -3.76
C GLN A 173 -7.07 -24.07 -4.68
N LEU A 174 -7.45 -22.92 -4.13
CA LEU A 174 -7.90 -21.78 -4.90
C LEU A 174 -6.74 -21.19 -5.72
N LEU A 175 -5.59 -20.94 -5.08
CA LEU A 175 -4.39 -20.44 -5.76
C LEU A 175 -3.93 -21.38 -6.87
N LYS A 176 -3.99 -22.71 -6.64
CA LYS A 176 -3.68 -23.73 -7.65
C LYS A 176 -4.63 -23.63 -8.83
N LYS A 177 -5.95 -23.59 -8.56
CA LYS A 177 -6.96 -23.44 -9.61
C LYS A 177 -6.70 -22.20 -10.47
N ILE A 178 -6.48 -21.03 -9.83
CA ILE A 178 -6.22 -19.77 -10.54
C ILE A 178 -4.92 -19.87 -11.35
N SER A 179 -3.86 -20.50 -10.81
CA SER A 179 -2.60 -20.69 -11.52
C SER A 179 -2.70 -21.53 -12.79
N GLU A 180 -3.76 -22.33 -12.91
CA GLU A 180 -4.02 -23.18 -14.08
C GLU A 180 -5.03 -22.54 -15.05
N THR A 181 -5.97 -21.71 -14.56
CA THR A 181 -7.16 -21.33 -15.32
C THR A 181 -7.31 -19.83 -15.61
N ASP A 182 -6.62 -18.92 -14.89
CA ASP A 182 -6.74 -17.49 -15.18
C ASP A 182 -6.24 -17.18 -16.59
N GLU A 183 -6.96 -16.34 -17.31
CA GLU A 183 -6.59 -15.93 -18.68
C GLU A 183 -5.26 -15.17 -18.72
N ASN A 184 -4.98 -14.36 -17.67
CA ASN A 184 -3.76 -13.56 -17.59
C ASN A 184 -2.59 -14.41 -17.09
N ARG A 185 -1.53 -14.48 -17.91
CA ARG A 185 -0.31 -15.23 -17.59
C ARG A 185 0.36 -14.74 -16.30
N VAL A 186 0.33 -13.43 -16.01
CA VAL A 186 1.00 -12.85 -14.83
C VAL A 186 0.29 -13.30 -13.56
N VAL A 187 -1.05 -13.32 -13.55
CA VAL A 187 -1.84 -13.88 -12.44
C VAL A 187 -1.42 -15.31 -12.14
N ARG A 188 -1.33 -16.17 -13.19
CA ARG A 188 -0.90 -17.55 -13.02
C ARG A 188 0.49 -17.67 -12.41
N ILE A 189 1.45 -16.84 -12.86
CA ILE A 189 2.82 -16.83 -12.34
C ILE A 189 2.86 -16.39 -10.86
N HIS A 190 2.11 -15.35 -10.50
CA HIS A 190 2.08 -14.84 -9.13
C HIS A 190 1.41 -15.83 -8.18
N CYS A 191 0.33 -16.52 -8.59
CA CYS A 191 -0.26 -17.62 -7.82
C CYS A 191 0.73 -18.77 -7.59
N LEU A 192 1.49 -19.18 -8.61
CA LEU A 192 2.58 -20.17 -8.45
C LEU A 192 3.65 -19.68 -7.48
N GLY A 193 3.94 -18.37 -7.50
CA GLY A 193 4.86 -17.72 -6.55
C GLY A 193 4.37 -17.81 -5.10
N ALA A 194 3.08 -17.59 -4.86
CA ALA A 194 2.46 -17.75 -3.55
C ALA A 194 2.47 -19.21 -3.08
N LEU A 195 2.11 -20.17 -3.95
CA LEU A 195 2.10 -21.60 -3.65
C LEU A 195 3.48 -22.12 -3.21
N LYS A 196 4.57 -21.64 -3.81
CA LYS A 196 5.94 -22.02 -3.42
C LYS A 196 6.28 -21.66 -1.98
N THR A 197 5.57 -20.74 -1.36
CA THR A 197 5.86 -20.31 0.02
C THR A 197 5.24 -21.21 1.08
N ILE A 198 4.28 -22.04 0.71
CA ILE A 198 3.55 -22.96 1.61
C ILE A 198 3.93 -24.43 1.43
N GLY A 199 4.67 -24.77 0.38
CA GLY A 199 5.10 -26.13 0.04
C GLY A 199 6.44 -26.56 0.65
N ASN A 200 7.03 -25.76 1.54
CA ASN A 200 8.28 -26.08 2.24
C ASN A 200 8.02 -26.49 3.68
#